data_1a0ae632936b17b3c3d3e616a54f8b20
#
_entry.id   1a0ae632936b17b3c3d3e616a54f8b20
#
_cell.length_a   1.000
_cell.length_b   1.000
_cell.length_c   1.000
_cell.angle_alpha   90.00
_cell.angle_beta   90.00
_cell.angle_gamma   90.00
#
_symmetry.space_group_name_H-M   'P 1'
#
loop_
_entity.id
_entity.type
_entity.pdbx_description
1 polymer ?
#
loop_
_entity_poly.entity_id
_entity_poly.type
_entity_poly.pdbx_seq_one_letter_code
_entity_poly.pdbx_strand_id
1 'polypeptide(L)'
;MRKNNKLKFLKLIILAIILFFSNSCNNKNSRDNFFLGGEIINPSSNYVNFYYNNIKIDSIELNSENKFFKNLEKIEPGIYRIEHIPENQYVIIENGDSLWIRVNVEDFKESLSFSGRGSSKNNF
;
A
#
# COMPACT_ATOMS: atom_id res chain seq x y z
N MET A 1 -17.58 3.69 60.26
CA MET A 1 -16.72 4.64 59.53
C MET A 1 -15.63 3.99 58.63
N ARG A 2 -15.09 2.82 59.01
CA ARG A 2 -14.05 2.15 58.16
C ARG A 2 -14.57 1.54 56.85
N LYS A 3 -15.84 1.19 56.73
CA LYS A 3 -16.43 0.59 55.49
C LYS A 3 -16.57 1.58 54.34
N ASN A 4 -16.82 2.85 54.61
CA ASN A 4 -17.01 3.88 53.57
C ASN A 4 -15.71 4.31 52.89
N ASN A 5 -14.57 4.22 53.58
CA ASN A 5 -13.29 4.59 53.02
C ASN A 5 -12.75 3.53 52.06
N LYS A 6 -13.01 2.25 52.31
CA LYS A 6 -12.63 1.16 51.37
C LYS A 6 -13.44 1.24 50.08
N LEU A 7 -14.72 1.59 50.17
CA LEU A 7 -15.58 1.73 48.99
C LEU A 7 -15.19 2.95 48.14
N LYS A 8 -14.80 4.07 48.77
CA LYS A 8 -14.27 5.26 48.07
C LYS A 8 -12.94 4.95 47.40
N PHE A 9 -12.06 4.22 48.08
CA PHE A 9 -10.76 3.81 47.54
C PHE A 9 -10.91 2.87 46.35
N LEU A 10 -11.84 1.90 46.43
CA LEU A 10 -12.17 0.98 45.34
C LEU A 10 -12.72 1.72 44.10
N LYS A 11 -13.62 2.69 44.31
CA LYS A 11 -14.15 3.54 43.23
C LYS A 11 -13.06 4.39 42.54
N LEU A 12 -12.08 4.87 43.31
CA LEU A 12 -10.94 5.64 42.81
C LEU A 12 -10.01 4.76 41.96
N ILE A 13 -9.78 3.51 42.37
CA ILE A 13 -8.97 2.53 41.62
C ILE A 13 -9.66 2.16 40.31
N ILE A 14 -10.97 1.92 40.32
CA ILE A 14 -11.75 1.60 39.13
C ILE A 14 -11.72 2.78 38.14
N LEU A 15 -11.86 4.02 38.63
CA LEU A 15 -11.77 5.23 37.83
C LEU A 15 -10.37 5.40 37.19
N ALA A 16 -9.31 5.12 37.94
CA ALA A 16 -7.94 5.15 37.45
C ALA A 16 -7.69 4.10 36.37
N ILE A 17 -8.23 2.89 36.52
CA ILE A 17 -8.11 1.81 35.52
C ILE A 17 -8.82 2.20 34.22
N ILE A 18 -9.99 2.83 34.29
CA ILE A 18 -10.75 3.30 33.11
C ILE A 18 -9.94 4.37 32.35
N LEU A 19 -9.23 5.26 33.07
CA LEU A 19 -8.40 6.29 32.45
C LEU A 19 -7.14 5.73 31.76
N PHE A 20 -6.63 4.56 32.19
CA PHE A 20 -5.50 3.89 31.53
C PHE A 20 -5.88 3.18 30.23
N PHE A 21 -7.15 2.80 30.06
CA PHE A 21 -7.61 2.17 28.80
C PHE A 21 -7.96 3.15 27.69
N SER A 22 -8.00 4.44 27.96
CA SER A 22 -8.29 5.46 26.94
C SER A 22 -7.07 5.90 26.10
N ASN A 23 -5.88 5.35 26.34
CA ASN A 23 -4.71 5.55 25.46
C ASN A 23 -4.65 4.48 24.38
N SER A 24 -5.78 4.03 23.87
CA SER A 24 -5.84 3.06 22.79
C SER A 24 -5.83 3.77 21.44
N CYS A 25 -4.86 3.38 20.65
CA CYS A 25 -4.80 3.49 19.20
C CYS A 25 -4.71 4.90 18.62
N ASN A 26 -3.50 5.44 18.61
CA ASN A 26 -3.05 6.21 17.47
C ASN A 26 -2.89 5.21 16.30
N ASN A 27 -4.00 4.86 15.65
CA ASN A 27 -3.97 4.30 14.31
C ASN A 27 -3.45 5.43 13.41
N LYS A 28 -2.15 5.52 13.25
CA LYS A 28 -1.56 6.16 12.08
C LYS A 28 -2.20 5.45 10.90
N ASN A 29 -3.10 6.17 10.22
CA ASN A 29 -3.82 5.66 9.08
C ASN A 29 -2.80 5.10 8.08
N SER A 30 -2.74 3.79 7.96
CA SER A 30 -2.05 3.08 6.87
C SER A 30 -2.72 3.35 5.52
N ARG A 31 -3.65 4.32 5.48
CA ARG A 31 -4.43 4.70 4.29
C ARG A 31 -3.67 5.59 3.32
N ASP A 32 -2.55 6.17 3.74
CA ASP A 32 -1.77 7.08 2.89
C ASP A 32 -0.65 6.37 2.12
N ASN A 33 -0.51 5.07 2.31
CA ASN A 33 0.49 4.25 1.65
C ASN A 33 -0.14 3.49 0.49
N PHE A 34 0.59 3.45 -0.62
CA PHE A 34 0.30 2.63 -1.78
C PHE A 34 1.38 1.58 -1.96
N PHE A 35 0.98 0.32 -2.08
CA PHE A 35 1.89 -0.78 -2.35
C PHE A 35 1.82 -1.15 -3.81
N LEU A 36 2.97 -1.13 -4.47
CA LEU A 36 3.14 -1.56 -5.84
C LEU A 36 4.11 -2.73 -5.90
N GLY A 37 3.68 -3.83 -6.44
CA GLY A 37 4.53 -4.99 -6.67
C GLY A 37 4.15 -5.74 -7.93
N GLY A 38 4.94 -6.73 -8.29
CA GLY A 38 4.62 -7.55 -9.44
C GLY A 38 5.71 -8.51 -9.85
N GLU A 39 5.40 -9.23 -10.91
CA GLU A 39 6.28 -10.17 -11.59
C GLU A 39 6.29 -9.85 -13.08
N ILE A 40 7.48 -9.68 -13.63
CA ILE A 40 7.71 -9.46 -15.06
C ILE A 40 8.29 -10.74 -15.67
N ILE A 41 7.54 -11.40 -16.52
CA ILE A 41 7.98 -12.59 -17.25
C ILE A 41 8.71 -12.12 -18.50
N ASN A 42 9.85 -12.70 -18.81
CA ASN A 42 10.74 -12.31 -19.94
C ASN A 42 11.09 -10.81 -19.91
N PRO A 43 11.67 -10.30 -18.81
CA PRO A 43 11.91 -8.87 -18.68
C PRO A 43 12.91 -8.37 -19.73
N SER A 44 12.64 -7.21 -20.30
CA SER A 44 13.49 -6.49 -21.26
C SER A 44 14.44 -5.50 -20.58
N SER A 45 14.25 -5.25 -19.29
CA SER A 45 15.12 -4.42 -18.46
C SER A 45 15.11 -4.88 -17.01
N ASN A 46 16.01 -4.35 -16.20
CA ASN A 46 16.06 -4.67 -14.77
C ASN A 46 15.19 -3.75 -13.91
N TYR A 47 14.44 -2.82 -14.50
CA TYR A 47 13.73 -1.79 -13.76
C TYR A 47 12.27 -1.66 -14.22
N VAL A 48 11.42 -1.32 -13.26
CA VAL A 48 10.07 -0.82 -13.47
C VAL A 48 10.06 0.65 -13.05
N ASN A 49 9.73 1.54 -13.97
CA ASN A 49 9.67 2.97 -13.70
C ASN A 49 8.24 3.40 -13.39
N PHE A 50 8.10 4.32 -12.46
CA PHE A 50 6.82 4.82 -11.99
C PHE A 50 6.74 6.34 -12.19
N TYR A 51 5.67 6.83 -12.83
CA TYR A 51 5.51 8.22 -13.24
C TYR A 51 4.17 8.79 -12.79
N TYR A 52 4.18 10.07 -12.44
CA TYR A 52 3.00 10.90 -12.26
C TYR A 52 3.17 12.21 -13.03
N ASN A 53 2.16 12.58 -13.83
CA ASN A 53 2.23 13.78 -14.69
C ASN A 53 3.52 13.86 -15.55
N ASN A 54 3.94 12.74 -16.12
CA ASN A 54 5.18 12.58 -16.89
C ASN A 54 6.49 12.82 -16.10
N ILE A 55 6.41 12.98 -14.79
CA ILE A 55 7.58 13.07 -13.92
C ILE A 55 7.85 11.69 -13.34
N LYS A 56 9.08 11.20 -13.48
CA LYS A 56 9.50 9.96 -12.86
C LYS A 56 9.54 10.13 -11.35
N ILE A 57 8.72 9.32 -10.66
CA ILE A 57 8.66 9.31 -9.20
C ILE A 57 9.68 8.32 -8.63
N ASP A 58 9.75 7.15 -9.24
CA ASP A 58 10.62 6.07 -8.77
C ASP A 58 11.08 5.16 -9.91
N SER A 59 12.13 4.39 -9.64
CA SER A 59 12.64 3.33 -10.49
C SER A 59 12.92 2.12 -9.61
N ILE A 60 12.14 1.07 -9.77
CA ILE A 60 12.14 -0.09 -8.88
C ILE A 60 12.90 -1.22 -9.58
N GLU A 61 13.95 -1.72 -8.92
CA GLU A 61 14.76 -2.81 -9.47
C GLU A 61 14.05 -4.16 -9.33
N LEU A 62 14.15 -5.00 -10.36
CA LEU A 62 13.71 -6.39 -10.31
C LEU A 62 14.71 -7.23 -9.52
N ASN A 63 14.20 -8.13 -8.68
CA ASN A 63 15.02 -9.11 -7.99
C ASN A 63 15.40 -10.29 -8.92
N SER A 64 16.14 -11.27 -8.40
CA SER A 64 16.57 -12.48 -9.14
C SER A 64 15.40 -13.34 -9.66
N GLU A 65 14.20 -13.17 -9.12
CA GLU A 65 12.97 -13.85 -9.56
C GLU A 65 12.12 -12.99 -10.51
N ASN A 66 12.67 -11.87 -11.02
CA ASN A 66 11.97 -10.89 -11.86
C ASN A 66 10.75 -10.27 -11.17
N LYS A 67 10.80 -10.16 -9.86
CA LYS A 67 9.77 -9.52 -9.04
C LYS A 67 10.25 -8.18 -8.51
N PHE A 68 9.31 -7.28 -8.31
CA PHE A 68 9.53 -5.98 -7.68
C PHE A 68 8.49 -5.72 -6.61
N PHE A 69 8.85 -4.88 -5.66
CA PHE A 69 7.93 -4.44 -4.61
C PHE A 69 8.38 -3.08 -4.07
N LYS A 70 7.44 -2.18 -3.93
CA LYS A 70 7.69 -0.85 -3.37
C LYS A 70 6.49 -0.38 -2.56
N ASN A 71 6.76 0.15 -1.37
CA ASN A 71 5.83 0.97 -0.62
C ASN A 71 6.06 2.44 -1.01
N LEU A 72 5.05 3.04 -1.61
CA LEU A 72 5.05 4.45 -2.01
C LEU A 72 4.24 5.25 -1.00
N GLU A 73 4.92 6.08 -0.23
CA GLU A 73 4.32 6.88 0.82
C GLU A 73 3.91 8.26 0.27
N LYS A 74 2.80 8.79 0.80
CA LYS A 74 2.33 10.16 0.53
C LYS A 74 2.13 10.48 -0.96
N ILE A 75 1.65 9.50 -1.72
CA ILE A 75 1.25 9.75 -3.10
C ILE A 75 -0.20 10.23 -3.17
N GLU A 76 -0.49 11.10 -4.13
CA GLU A 76 -1.84 11.59 -4.37
C GLU A 76 -2.66 10.56 -5.15
N PRO A 77 -3.98 10.41 -4.87
CA PRO A 77 -4.86 9.62 -5.72
C PRO A 77 -4.86 10.17 -7.15
N GLY A 78 -4.85 9.29 -8.15
CA GLY A 78 -4.85 9.72 -9.54
C GLY A 78 -4.47 8.64 -10.53
N ILE A 79 -4.11 9.08 -11.73
CA ILE A 79 -3.67 8.22 -12.82
C ILE A 79 -2.14 8.28 -12.90
N TYR A 80 -1.53 7.13 -12.81
CA TYR A 80 -0.09 6.94 -12.85
C TYR A 80 0.30 6.12 -14.08
N ARG A 81 1.54 6.21 -14.49
CA ARG A 81 2.07 5.38 -15.56
C ARG A 81 3.17 4.47 -15.03
N ILE A 82 3.01 3.19 -15.26
CA ILE A 82 4.03 2.16 -14.98
C ILE A 82 4.69 1.82 -16.31
N GLU A 83 6.00 1.79 -16.33
CA GLU A 83 6.79 1.53 -17.52
C GLU A 83 7.81 0.42 -17.27
N HIS A 84 7.80 -0.57 -18.13
CA HIS A 84 8.88 -1.53 -18.29
C HIS A 84 9.27 -1.52 -19.76
N ILE A 85 10.34 -0.81 -20.06
CA ILE A 85 10.74 -0.45 -21.44
C ILE A 85 10.77 -1.68 -22.35
N PRO A 86 10.14 -1.62 -23.55
CA PRO A 86 9.50 -0.44 -24.19
C PRO A 86 8.03 -0.24 -23.83
N GLU A 87 7.45 -1.12 -23.02
CA GLU A 87 6.03 -1.15 -22.73
C GLU A 87 5.65 -0.25 -21.54
N ASN A 88 4.42 0.23 -21.55
CA ASN A 88 3.87 1.00 -20.43
C ASN A 88 2.36 0.78 -20.26
N GLN A 89 1.87 1.06 -19.05
CA GLN A 89 0.47 0.95 -18.68
C GLN A 89 0.08 2.07 -17.72
N TYR A 90 -1.07 2.67 -17.97
CA TYR A 90 -1.70 3.59 -17.03
C TYR A 90 -2.49 2.82 -15.97
N VAL A 91 -2.40 3.26 -14.73
CA VAL A 91 -3.10 2.67 -13.59
C VAL A 91 -3.78 3.75 -12.77
N ILE A 92 -4.96 3.42 -12.26
CA ILE A 92 -5.72 4.27 -11.33
C ILE A 92 -5.36 3.85 -9.91
N ILE A 93 -4.91 4.80 -9.11
CA ILE A 93 -4.46 4.60 -7.73
C ILE A 93 -5.29 5.45 -6.78
N GLU A 94 -5.72 4.85 -5.70
CA GLU A 94 -6.36 5.50 -4.57
C GLU A 94 -5.62 5.18 -3.28
N ASN A 95 -5.86 5.99 -2.25
CA ASN A 95 -5.25 5.79 -0.95
C ASN A 95 -5.58 4.40 -0.37
N GLY A 96 -4.56 3.70 0.09
CA GLY A 96 -4.67 2.36 0.65
C GLY A 96 -4.74 1.24 -0.36
N ASP A 97 -4.58 1.53 -1.66
CA ASP A 97 -4.46 0.49 -2.68
C ASP A 97 -3.19 -0.34 -2.50
N SER A 98 -3.26 -1.58 -2.94
CA SER A 98 -2.15 -2.52 -2.97
C SER A 98 -2.25 -3.35 -4.24
N LEU A 99 -1.56 -2.90 -5.28
CA LEU A 99 -1.60 -3.53 -6.60
C LEU A 99 -0.44 -4.50 -6.79
N TRP A 100 -0.77 -5.68 -7.27
CA TRP A 100 0.16 -6.66 -7.79
C TRP A 100 -0.06 -6.83 -9.29
N ILE A 101 1.01 -6.64 -10.07
CA ILE A 101 1.00 -6.71 -11.53
C ILE A 101 1.71 -7.98 -11.97
N ARG A 102 1.11 -8.69 -12.91
CA ARG A 102 1.76 -9.82 -13.58
C ARG A 102 1.64 -9.61 -15.08
N VAL A 103 2.77 -9.68 -15.76
CA VAL A 103 2.84 -9.45 -17.21
C VAL A 103 3.99 -10.24 -17.83
N ASN A 104 3.76 -10.73 -19.05
CA ASN A 104 4.80 -11.26 -19.93
C ASN A 104 5.12 -10.20 -20.99
N VAL A 105 6.37 -9.78 -21.06
CA VAL A 105 6.79 -8.69 -21.98
C VAL A 105 6.61 -9.09 -23.44
N GLU A 106 6.76 -10.37 -23.78
CA GLU A 106 6.57 -10.88 -25.14
C GLU A 106 5.11 -10.84 -25.61
N ASP A 107 4.18 -10.78 -24.66
CA ASP A 107 2.72 -10.74 -24.91
C ASP A 107 2.05 -9.75 -23.94
N PHE A 108 2.53 -8.52 -23.93
CA PHE A 108 2.25 -7.55 -22.88
C PHE A 108 0.76 -7.30 -22.67
N LYS A 109 0.04 -6.96 -23.73
CA LYS A 109 -1.37 -6.57 -23.63
C LYS A 109 -2.28 -7.73 -23.21
N GLU A 110 -2.03 -8.92 -23.73
CA GLU A 110 -2.85 -10.10 -23.49
C GLU A 110 -2.57 -10.73 -22.12
N SER A 111 -1.34 -10.60 -21.61
CA SER A 111 -0.91 -11.21 -20.35
C SER A 111 -1.03 -10.29 -19.14
N LEU A 112 -1.20 -8.98 -19.35
CA LEU A 112 -1.27 -8.00 -18.27
C LEU A 112 -2.46 -8.25 -17.35
N SER A 113 -2.19 -8.45 -16.09
CA SER A 113 -3.22 -8.63 -15.06
C SER A 113 -2.87 -7.90 -13.77
N PHE A 114 -3.91 -7.44 -13.09
CA PHE A 114 -3.82 -6.80 -11.79
C PHE A 114 -4.53 -7.64 -10.75
N SER A 115 -3.94 -7.74 -9.56
CA SER A 115 -4.57 -8.32 -8.37
C SER A 115 -4.33 -7.45 -7.15
N GLY A 116 -4.97 -7.78 -6.04
CA GLY A 116 -4.88 -6.99 -4.81
C GLY A 116 -5.94 -5.90 -4.70
N ARG A 117 -5.81 -5.08 -3.69
CA ARG A 117 -6.75 -3.99 -3.42
C ARG A 117 -6.60 -2.89 -4.47
N GLY A 118 -7.71 -2.52 -5.10
CA GLY A 118 -7.71 -1.54 -6.18
C GLY A 118 -7.58 -2.14 -7.58
N SER A 119 -7.44 -3.48 -7.70
CA SER A 119 -7.29 -4.15 -8.98
C SER A 119 -8.53 -4.05 -9.87
N SER A 120 -9.74 -4.05 -9.31
CA SER A 120 -10.99 -4.06 -10.09
C SER A 120 -11.15 -2.85 -11.00
N LYS A 121 -10.64 -1.68 -10.61
CA LYS A 121 -10.67 -0.47 -11.44
C LYS A 121 -9.57 -0.43 -12.50
N ASN A 122 -8.62 -1.38 -12.47
CA ASN A 122 -7.50 -1.49 -13.40
C ASN A 122 -7.63 -2.69 -14.35
N ASN A 123 -8.51 -3.64 -14.06
CA ASN A 123 -8.83 -4.78 -14.92
C ASN A 123 -10.10 -4.49 -15.72
N PHE A 124 -9.96 -4.05 -16.93
CA PHE A 124 -11.07 -3.83 -17.88
C PHE A 124 -10.69 -4.14 -19.31
#